data_cce204ab4bc87f5d8dd0b49efa7e62c5
#
_entry.id   cce204ab4bc87f5d8dd0b49efa7e62c5
#
_cell.length_a   1.000
_cell.length_b   1.000
_cell.length_c   1.000
_cell.angle_alpha   90.00
_cell.angle_beta   90.00
_cell.angle_gamma   90.00
#
_symmetry.space_group_name_H-M   'P 1'
#
loop_
_entity.id
_entity.type
_entity.pdbx_description
1 polymer ?
#
loop_
_entity_poly.entity_id
_entity_poly.type
_entity_poly.pdbx_seq_one_letter_code
_entity_poly.pdbx_strand_id
1 'polypeptide(L)'
;MTNNARYNGKASFDEWKKEWAMEERYNFHTIEEKWQKIWEDEKAYKVEIDKNKKKFYALVEFPYPSGAGLHVGHPRSYTALDVIARKKRMQGFNVLYPMGFDAFGLPAENYAIKTGVHPAVSTAANIANFTKQMKSIGFSFDWDRCISTCDPEYYKWTQWMFIKLFEKGLAYKDKMAINWCPSCKVGLANEEVVNGCCERCGAQVVRKNKEQWMVAITKYADRLIDDLEDLDFIDRVKSQQINWIGRSEGAELDFGLTDGNGTELSGKKLTVFTTRPDTAFGVTYMVLAPEHPYVAELASRFENAAEVQAYVEKTATKSDLQRSMDESKTGVELKGIKAKNPYNGKLIPVFISDYVLMGYGTGAIMAVPAHDQRDYDFAKAFNLPIIQVLAGGDIAVKAHEEDGAHINSEFLDGMNKEDGMRAAIDYAVKHGFGKSKINYKLRDWVFSRQRYWGEPIPMVYCEHCGWQPIPESAHAAAGSGLSSE
;
A
#
# COMPACT_ATOMS: atom_id res chain seq x y z
N MET A 1 -37.27 44.05 -33.30
CA MET A 1 -38.67 44.28 -33.01
C MET A 1 -39.04 43.55 -31.76
N THR A 2 -39.16 44.29 -30.69
CA THR A 2 -39.37 43.80 -29.32
C THR A 2 -40.85 43.49 -29.11
N ASN A 3 -41.21 42.23 -28.93
CA ASN A 3 -42.58 41.88 -28.50
C ASN A 3 -42.63 41.90 -26.95
N ASN A 4 -43.05 43.04 -26.43
CA ASN A 4 -43.52 43.20 -25.06
C ASN A 4 -44.96 42.65 -24.97
N ALA A 5 -45.08 41.36 -24.59
CA ALA A 5 -46.40 40.86 -24.19
C ALA A 5 -46.64 41.32 -22.74
N ARG A 6 -47.60 42.22 -22.58
CA ARG A 6 -48.07 42.75 -21.29
C ARG A 6 -48.65 41.60 -20.45
N TYR A 7 -48.12 41.36 -19.29
CA TYR A 7 -48.70 40.54 -18.23
C TYR A 7 -49.97 41.23 -17.70
N ASN A 8 -51.16 40.77 -18.11
CA ASN A 8 -52.41 41.12 -17.47
C ASN A 8 -52.59 40.19 -16.23
N GLY A 9 -52.28 40.73 -15.05
CA GLY A 9 -52.32 40.01 -13.78
C GLY A 9 -53.73 39.71 -13.30
N LYS A 10 -54.32 38.60 -13.76
CA LYS A 10 -55.53 37.99 -13.15
C LYS A 10 -55.71 36.50 -13.48
N ALA A 11 -54.75 35.79 -14.00
CA ALA A 11 -54.87 34.35 -14.05
C ALA A 11 -54.46 33.77 -12.69
N SER A 12 -55.32 32.93 -12.10
CA SER A 12 -55.03 32.23 -10.87
C SER A 12 -53.89 31.22 -11.14
N PHE A 13 -53.10 30.86 -10.11
CA PHE A 13 -52.06 29.87 -10.21
C PHE A 13 -52.56 28.52 -10.78
N ASP A 14 -53.86 28.22 -10.61
CA ASP A 14 -54.52 27.03 -11.13
C ASP A 14 -54.92 27.19 -12.61
N GLU A 15 -55.22 28.41 -13.10
CA GLU A 15 -55.38 28.71 -14.52
C GLU A 15 -54.02 28.68 -15.23
N TRP A 16 -52.98 29.19 -14.60
CA TRP A 16 -51.61 29.08 -15.10
C TRP A 16 -51.15 27.63 -15.18
N LYS A 17 -51.50 26.76 -14.21
CA LYS A 17 -51.32 25.30 -14.27
C LYS A 17 -52.11 24.63 -15.37
N LYS A 18 -53.31 25.14 -15.72
CA LYS A 18 -54.12 24.61 -16.82
C LYS A 18 -53.64 25.07 -18.19
N GLU A 19 -53.16 26.30 -18.31
CA GLU A 19 -52.56 26.83 -19.54
C GLU A 19 -51.19 26.22 -19.83
N TRP A 20 -50.54 25.73 -18.79
CA TRP A 20 -49.36 24.92 -18.83
C TRP A 20 -49.68 23.43 -18.74
N ALA A 21 -50.91 23.02 -19.04
CA ALA A 21 -51.32 21.64 -19.08
C ALA A 21 -50.44 20.87 -20.06
N MET A 22 -49.89 19.76 -19.52
CA MET A 22 -48.83 18.96 -20.09
C MET A 22 -49.17 18.23 -21.41
N GLU A 23 -50.24 18.53 -22.08
CA GLU A 23 -50.66 17.87 -23.32
C GLU A 23 -49.79 18.24 -24.54
N GLU A 24 -49.13 19.40 -24.53
CA GLU A 24 -48.20 19.78 -25.61
C GLU A 24 -46.72 19.70 -25.22
N ARG A 25 -46.39 19.26 -24.00
CA ARG A 25 -45.00 19.12 -23.55
C ARG A 25 -44.45 17.75 -23.88
N TYR A 26 -43.13 17.75 -24.22
CA TYR A 26 -42.35 16.53 -24.32
C TYR A 26 -42.51 15.69 -23.06
N ASN A 27 -43.26 14.57 -23.15
CA ASN A 27 -43.44 13.62 -22.05
C ASN A 27 -42.23 12.71 -21.96
N PHE A 28 -41.21 13.17 -21.26
CA PHE A 28 -39.96 12.45 -21.14
C PHE A 28 -40.14 11.08 -20.51
N HIS A 29 -41.01 10.90 -19.53
CA HIS A 29 -41.22 9.60 -18.88
C HIS A 29 -41.65 8.53 -19.89
N THR A 30 -42.69 8.77 -20.65
CA THR A 30 -43.18 7.79 -21.63
C THR A 30 -42.16 7.54 -22.75
N ILE A 31 -41.43 8.58 -23.16
CA ILE A 31 -40.47 8.49 -24.25
C ILE A 31 -39.21 7.74 -23.76
N GLU A 32 -38.71 8.05 -22.57
CA GLU A 32 -37.55 7.40 -21.99
C GLU A 32 -37.83 5.93 -21.72
N GLU A 33 -38.94 5.56 -21.07
CA GLU A 33 -39.34 4.18 -20.84
C GLU A 33 -39.46 3.38 -22.14
N LYS A 34 -40.07 3.98 -23.19
CA LYS A 34 -40.17 3.36 -24.49
C LYS A 34 -38.81 3.02 -25.07
N TRP A 35 -37.87 3.97 -25.08
CA TRP A 35 -36.56 3.77 -25.68
C TRP A 35 -35.66 2.88 -24.85
N GLN A 36 -35.70 2.96 -23.53
CA GLN A 36 -34.99 2.06 -22.65
C GLN A 36 -35.42 0.61 -22.91
N LYS A 37 -36.73 0.36 -23.02
CA LYS A 37 -37.25 -0.95 -23.35
C LYS A 37 -36.79 -1.44 -24.72
N ILE A 38 -36.84 -0.60 -25.76
CA ILE A 38 -36.38 -0.94 -27.10
C ILE A 38 -34.89 -1.32 -27.08
N TRP A 39 -34.04 -0.52 -26.42
CA TRP A 39 -32.60 -0.80 -26.32
C TRP A 39 -32.30 -2.12 -25.57
N GLU A 40 -33.11 -2.46 -24.58
CA GLU A 40 -32.98 -3.71 -23.84
C GLU A 40 -33.43 -4.92 -24.67
N ASP A 41 -34.62 -4.84 -25.28
CA ASP A 41 -35.20 -5.92 -26.10
C ASP A 41 -34.33 -6.23 -27.33
N GLU A 42 -33.81 -5.19 -28.00
CA GLU A 42 -32.94 -5.32 -29.19
C GLU A 42 -31.47 -5.52 -28.85
N LYS A 43 -31.09 -5.49 -27.57
CA LYS A 43 -29.70 -5.54 -27.12
C LYS A 43 -28.80 -4.53 -27.87
N ALA A 44 -29.29 -3.32 -28.03
CA ALA A 44 -28.74 -2.30 -28.95
C ALA A 44 -27.26 -1.97 -28.70
N TYR A 45 -26.75 -2.22 -27.51
CA TYR A 45 -25.36 -1.94 -27.12
C TYR A 45 -24.49 -3.17 -26.95
N LYS A 46 -25.04 -4.37 -27.18
CA LYS A 46 -24.29 -5.61 -27.18
C LYS A 46 -23.21 -5.56 -28.24
N VAL A 47 -22.00 -6.01 -27.89
CA VAL A 47 -20.85 -6.08 -28.80
C VAL A 47 -20.32 -7.50 -28.91
N GLU A 48 -20.07 -7.91 -30.14
CA GLU A 48 -19.39 -9.16 -30.47
C GLU A 48 -18.03 -8.87 -31.12
N ILE A 49 -17.12 -9.82 -31.10
CA ILE A 49 -15.82 -9.66 -31.73
C ILE A 49 -15.98 -9.58 -33.26
N ASP A 50 -15.71 -8.40 -33.81
CA ASP A 50 -15.72 -8.17 -35.26
C ASP A 50 -14.33 -7.67 -35.69
N LYS A 51 -13.58 -8.52 -36.40
CA LYS A 51 -12.23 -8.22 -36.89
C LYS A 51 -12.21 -7.17 -38.00
N ASN A 52 -13.36 -6.93 -38.66
CA ASN A 52 -13.47 -5.99 -39.77
C ASN A 52 -13.75 -4.55 -39.30
N LYS A 53 -14.11 -4.38 -38.03
CA LYS A 53 -14.35 -3.06 -37.44
C LYS A 53 -13.19 -2.61 -36.57
N LYS A 54 -12.92 -1.30 -36.60
CA LYS A 54 -11.96 -0.69 -35.68
C LYS A 54 -12.47 -0.77 -34.25
N LYS A 55 -11.67 -1.31 -33.35
CA LYS A 55 -12.04 -1.47 -31.92
C LYS A 55 -11.99 -0.15 -31.17
N PHE A 56 -12.90 0.00 -30.22
CA PHE A 56 -12.83 1.04 -29.22
C PHE A 56 -13.30 0.47 -27.86
N TYR A 57 -12.44 0.52 -26.85
CA TYR A 57 -12.76 0.10 -25.50
C TYR A 57 -12.99 1.34 -24.63
N ALA A 58 -14.25 1.56 -24.23
CA ALA A 58 -14.64 2.62 -23.31
C ALA A 58 -14.59 2.04 -21.89
N LEU A 59 -13.54 2.35 -21.14
CA LEU A 59 -13.31 1.84 -19.79
C LEU A 59 -13.71 2.91 -18.76
N VAL A 60 -14.66 2.56 -17.89
CA VAL A 60 -15.05 3.36 -16.73
C VAL A 60 -14.93 2.50 -15.48
N GLU A 61 -14.66 3.16 -14.35
CA GLU A 61 -14.64 2.51 -13.06
C GLU A 61 -16.02 1.99 -12.66
N PHE A 62 -16.12 0.73 -12.26
CA PHE A 62 -17.37 0.13 -11.82
C PHE A 62 -17.63 0.39 -10.32
N PRO A 63 -18.90 0.55 -9.89
CA PRO A 63 -19.21 1.03 -8.56
C PRO A 63 -19.16 -0.05 -7.50
N TYR A 64 -18.92 0.36 -6.25
CA TYR A 64 -19.23 -0.40 -5.06
C TYR A 64 -20.73 -0.35 -4.77
N PRO A 65 -21.48 -1.47 -4.74
CA PRO A 65 -22.90 -1.49 -4.38
C PRO A 65 -23.09 -1.46 -2.85
N SER A 66 -22.40 -0.54 -2.16
CA SER A 66 -22.37 -0.46 -0.70
C SER A 66 -23.47 0.41 -0.08
N GLY A 67 -24.17 1.18 -0.90
CA GLY A 67 -25.25 2.06 -0.50
C GLY A 67 -26.57 1.75 -1.20
N ALA A 68 -27.63 2.45 -0.82
CA ALA A 68 -28.97 2.23 -1.36
C ALA A 68 -29.12 2.71 -2.82
N GLY A 69 -28.11 3.34 -3.43
CA GLY A 69 -28.14 3.83 -4.80
C GLY A 69 -26.89 4.61 -5.19
N LEU A 70 -26.88 5.04 -6.46
CA LEU A 70 -25.82 5.86 -7.02
C LEU A 70 -25.76 7.23 -6.34
N HIS A 71 -24.58 7.75 -6.07
CA HIS A 71 -24.38 9.17 -5.76
C HIS A 71 -24.06 9.96 -7.04
N VAL A 72 -24.18 11.28 -7.00
CA VAL A 72 -24.02 12.16 -8.18
C VAL A 72 -22.64 12.07 -8.86
N GLY A 73 -21.62 11.56 -8.17
CA GLY A 73 -20.30 11.32 -8.74
C GLY A 73 -20.28 10.22 -9.80
N HIS A 74 -21.08 9.16 -9.64
CA HIS A 74 -21.15 8.06 -10.59
C HIS A 74 -21.64 8.52 -11.99
N PRO A 75 -22.83 9.16 -12.11
CA PRO A 75 -23.29 9.61 -13.41
C PRO A 75 -22.35 10.58 -14.12
N ARG A 76 -21.54 11.35 -13.39
CA ARG A 76 -20.61 12.31 -13.97
C ARG A 76 -19.61 11.64 -14.93
N SER A 77 -18.90 10.63 -14.44
CA SER A 77 -17.90 9.91 -15.25
C SER A 77 -18.57 9.00 -16.28
N TYR A 78 -19.67 8.35 -15.92
CA TYR A 78 -20.40 7.45 -16.81
C TYR A 78 -20.99 8.21 -18.02
N THR A 79 -21.60 9.36 -17.78
CA THR A 79 -22.15 10.20 -18.87
C THR A 79 -21.06 10.69 -19.82
N ALA A 80 -19.94 11.18 -19.28
CA ALA A 80 -18.84 11.66 -20.11
C ALA A 80 -18.34 10.58 -21.08
N LEU A 81 -18.17 9.36 -20.58
CA LEU A 81 -17.71 8.25 -21.40
C LEU A 81 -18.79 7.67 -22.30
N ASP A 82 -20.09 7.73 -21.89
CA ASP A 82 -21.24 7.32 -22.71
C ASP A 82 -21.35 8.17 -23.97
N VAL A 83 -21.16 9.49 -23.86
CA VAL A 83 -21.12 10.40 -25.01
C VAL A 83 -20.05 9.98 -26.01
N ILE A 84 -18.85 9.64 -25.53
CA ILE A 84 -17.75 9.18 -26.37
C ILE A 84 -18.08 7.83 -26.99
N ALA A 85 -18.61 6.88 -26.21
CA ALA A 85 -18.99 5.55 -26.69
C ALA A 85 -20.05 5.63 -27.81
N ARG A 86 -21.10 6.43 -27.64
CA ARG A 86 -22.14 6.67 -28.66
C ARG A 86 -21.56 7.31 -29.91
N LYS A 87 -20.73 8.35 -29.76
CA LYS A 87 -20.03 8.97 -30.91
C LYS A 87 -19.19 7.94 -31.69
N LYS A 88 -18.45 7.09 -31.00
CA LYS A 88 -17.63 6.05 -31.65
C LYS A 88 -18.48 5.01 -32.38
N ARG A 89 -19.62 4.58 -31.81
CA ARG A 89 -20.58 3.71 -32.53
C ARG A 89 -21.11 4.35 -33.80
N MET A 90 -21.50 5.63 -33.73
CA MET A 90 -21.95 6.39 -34.91
C MET A 90 -20.85 6.53 -35.98
N GLN A 91 -19.58 6.48 -35.59
CA GLN A 91 -18.43 6.49 -36.50
C GLN A 91 -18.09 5.08 -37.03
N GLY A 92 -18.88 4.05 -36.73
CA GLY A 92 -18.68 2.69 -37.21
C GLY A 92 -17.67 1.84 -36.44
N PHE A 93 -17.20 2.30 -35.27
CA PHE A 93 -16.33 1.50 -34.41
C PHE A 93 -17.11 0.35 -33.76
N ASN A 94 -16.38 -0.75 -33.48
CA ASN A 94 -16.83 -1.82 -32.59
C ASN A 94 -16.52 -1.40 -31.14
N VAL A 95 -17.55 -0.95 -30.41
CA VAL A 95 -17.38 -0.30 -29.11
C VAL A 95 -17.75 -1.26 -27.98
N LEU A 96 -16.79 -1.63 -27.16
CA LEU A 96 -17.03 -2.30 -25.89
C LEU A 96 -17.12 -1.24 -24.77
N TYR A 97 -18.29 -1.14 -24.15
CA TYR A 97 -18.54 -0.30 -22.96
C TYR A 97 -19.20 -1.16 -21.90
N PRO A 98 -18.41 -1.91 -21.09
CA PRO A 98 -18.92 -2.82 -20.09
C PRO A 98 -19.25 -2.10 -18.80
N MET A 99 -20.02 -2.76 -17.93
CA MET A 99 -20.30 -2.39 -16.56
C MET A 99 -20.10 -3.59 -15.64
N GLY A 100 -20.03 -3.35 -14.35
CA GLY A 100 -19.93 -4.39 -13.33
C GLY A 100 -20.12 -3.80 -11.93
N PHE A 101 -19.85 -4.63 -10.91
CA PHE A 101 -19.96 -4.24 -9.51
C PHE A 101 -18.80 -4.82 -8.72
N ASP A 102 -18.11 -3.96 -7.98
CA ASP A 102 -17.13 -4.37 -6.97
C ASP A 102 -17.89 -4.70 -5.68
N ALA A 103 -18.23 -5.97 -5.50
CA ALA A 103 -19.30 -6.36 -4.61
C ALA A 103 -18.85 -7.06 -3.32
N PHE A 104 -17.55 -7.29 -3.14
CA PHE A 104 -16.97 -7.77 -1.90
C PHE A 104 -16.54 -6.61 -0.97
N GLY A 105 -16.21 -6.92 0.26
CA GLY A 105 -15.49 -6.03 1.17
C GLY A 105 -16.27 -5.55 2.38
N LEU A 106 -15.61 -4.72 3.16
CA LEU A 106 -16.02 -4.25 4.48
C LEU A 106 -17.36 -3.48 4.54
N PRO A 107 -17.74 -2.64 3.54
CA PRO A 107 -19.01 -1.91 3.61
C PRO A 107 -20.23 -2.82 3.73
N ALA A 108 -20.26 -3.94 2.99
CA ALA A 108 -21.35 -4.91 3.07
C ALA A 108 -21.37 -5.64 4.42
N GLU A 109 -20.19 -5.99 4.97
CA GLU A 109 -20.09 -6.58 6.33
C GLU A 109 -20.58 -5.61 7.40
N ASN A 110 -20.20 -4.33 7.33
CA ASN A 110 -20.65 -3.30 8.26
C ASN A 110 -22.16 -3.12 8.23
N TYR A 111 -22.75 -3.17 7.04
CA TYR A 111 -24.22 -3.14 6.90
C TYR A 111 -24.87 -4.36 7.52
N ALA A 112 -24.32 -5.55 7.28
CA ALA A 112 -24.82 -6.80 7.87
C ALA A 112 -24.79 -6.77 9.40
N ILE A 113 -23.71 -6.26 9.99
CA ILE A 113 -23.61 -6.14 11.46
C ILE A 113 -24.67 -5.19 12.03
N LYS A 114 -24.97 -4.09 11.33
CA LYS A 114 -25.96 -3.10 11.77
C LYS A 114 -27.41 -3.60 11.63
N THR A 115 -27.70 -4.40 10.60
CA THR A 115 -29.06 -4.72 10.20
C THR A 115 -29.45 -6.17 10.44
N GLY A 116 -28.47 -7.07 10.67
CA GLY A 116 -28.69 -8.52 10.72
C GLY A 116 -28.98 -9.16 9.34
N VAL A 117 -28.84 -8.39 8.24
CA VAL A 117 -29.07 -8.89 6.87
C VAL A 117 -27.76 -9.43 6.30
N HIS A 118 -27.78 -10.67 5.81
CA HIS A 118 -26.61 -11.30 5.23
C HIS A 118 -26.05 -10.47 4.04
N PRO A 119 -24.71 -10.31 3.90
CA PRO A 119 -24.11 -9.48 2.85
C PRO A 119 -24.55 -9.84 1.44
N ALA A 120 -24.71 -11.13 1.13
CA ALA A 120 -25.19 -11.57 -0.19
C ALA A 120 -26.56 -10.99 -0.54
N VAL A 121 -27.48 -10.93 0.43
CA VAL A 121 -28.86 -10.43 0.22
C VAL A 121 -28.84 -8.92 0.01
N SER A 122 -28.14 -8.17 0.86
CA SER A 122 -28.04 -6.71 0.74
C SER A 122 -27.30 -6.29 -0.52
N THR A 123 -26.23 -6.98 -0.88
CA THR A 123 -25.45 -6.72 -2.09
C THR A 123 -26.28 -6.96 -3.36
N ALA A 124 -27.01 -8.08 -3.43
CA ALA A 124 -27.89 -8.37 -4.56
C ALA A 124 -29.01 -7.31 -4.73
N ALA A 125 -29.62 -6.87 -3.63
CA ALA A 125 -30.64 -5.82 -3.64
C ALA A 125 -30.05 -4.48 -4.11
N ASN A 126 -28.87 -4.12 -3.64
CA ASN A 126 -28.17 -2.90 -4.05
C ASN A 126 -27.78 -2.94 -5.54
N ILE A 127 -27.21 -4.05 -6.04
CA ILE A 127 -26.89 -4.25 -7.45
C ILE A 127 -28.12 -4.05 -8.32
N ALA A 128 -29.26 -4.65 -7.94
CA ALA A 128 -30.52 -4.50 -8.67
C ALA A 128 -30.93 -3.02 -8.75
N ASN A 129 -30.84 -2.28 -7.63
CA ASN A 129 -31.20 -0.88 -7.61
C ASN A 129 -30.22 0.00 -8.41
N PHE A 130 -28.91 -0.23 -8.30
CA PHE A 130 -27.90 0.47 -9.10
C PHE A 130 -28.12 0.25 -10.61
N THR A 131 -28.38 -1.02 -10.99
CA THR A 131 -28.70 -1.37 -12.39
C THR A 131 -29.93 -0.64 -12.88
N LYS A 132 -31.02 -0.60 -12.08
CA LYS A 132 -32.23 0.14 -12.42
C LYS A 132 -31.94 1.63 -12.62
N GLN A 133 -31.17 2.24 -11.73
CA GLN A 133 -30.81 3.67 -11.85
C GLN A 133 -29.95 3.95 -13.09
N MET A 134 -28.95 3.12 -13.38
CA MET A 134 -28.11 3.27 -14.57
C MET A 134 -28.91 3.11 -15.88
N LYS A 135 -29.83 2.15 -15.91
CA LYS A 135 -30.75 1.95 -17.05
C LYS A 135 -31.69 3.13 -17.21
N SER A 136 -32.20 3.72 -16.13
CA SER A 136 -33.09 4.88 -16.19
C SER A 136 -32.39 6.16 -16.70
N ILE A 137 -31.09 6.29 -16.51
CA ILE A 137 -30.28 7.36 -17.11
C ILE A 137 -30.04 7.08 -18.61
N GLY A 138 -30.20 5.84 -19.05
CA GLY A 138 -30.08 5.44 -20.44
C GLY A 138 -28.65 5.21 -20.90
N PHE A 139 -27.73 4.84 -20.03
CA PHE A 139 -26.36 4.53 -20.42
C PHE A 139 -26.26 3.38 -21.41
N SER A 140 -25.36 3.52 -22.38
CA SER A 140 -25.15 2.55 -23.45
C SER A 140 -24.16 1.44 -23.07
N PHE A 141 -24.30 0.91 -21.86
CA PHE A 141 -23.50 -0.23 -21.42
C PHE A 141 -23.90 -1.53 -22.15
N ASP A 142 -22.91 -2.41 -22.36
CA ASP A 142 -23.16 -3.79 -22.75
C ASP A 142 -23.52 -4.62 -21.52
N TRP A 143 -24.81 -4.70 -21.23
CA TRP A 143 -25.34 -5.40 -20.04
C TRP A 143 -25.15 -6.92 -20.10
N ASP A 144 -24.97 -7.51 -21.29
CA ASP A 144 -24.67 -8.93 -21.44
C ASP A 144 -23.24 -9.28 -20.91
N ARG A 145 -22.39 -8.26 -20.74
CA ARG A 145 -21.05 -8.35 -20.16
C ARG A 145 -20.93 -7.76 -18.76
N CYS A 146 -22.07 -7.58 -18.09
CA CYS A 146 -22.09 -7.12 -16.70
C CYS A 146 -21.57 -8.23 -15.79
N ILE A 147 -20.64 -7.88 -14.88
CA ILE A 147 -20.03 -8.81 -13.93
C ILE A 147 -20.25 -8.33 -12.50
N SER A 148 -20.15 -9.24 -11.56
CA SER A 148 -20.05 -8.92 -10.13
C SER A 148 -18.87 -9.67 -9.52
N THR A 149 -18.02 -8.98 -8.78
CA THR A 149 -16.82 -9.59 -8.19
C THR A 149 -17.14 -10.65 -7.14
N CYS A 150 -18.36 -10.63 -6.55
CA CYS A 150 -18.83 -11.66 -5.62
C CYS A 150 -19.52 -12.87 -6.30
N ASP A 151 -19.59 -12.88 -7.62
CA ASP A 151 -20.12 -14.02 -8.37
C ASP A 151 -19.05 -15.13 -8.46
N PRO A 152 -19.34 -16.39 -8.08
CA PRO A 152 -18.44 -17.51 -8.24
C PRO A 152 -17.88 -17.67 -9.64
N GLU A 153 -18.70 -17.41 -10.69
CA GLU A 153 -18.27 -17.48 -12.08
C GLU A 153 -17.22 -16.40 -12.42
N TYR A 154 -17.16 -15.32 -11.66
CA TYR A 154 -16.13 -14.28 -11.79
C TYR A 154 -14.91 -14.59 -10.91
N TYR A 155 -15.08 -14.77 -9.59
CA TYR A 155 -13.93 -14.87 -8.69
C TYR A 155 -13.14 -16.20 -8.83
N LYS A 156 -13.69 -17.21 -9.46
CA LYS A 156 -12.92 -18.41 -9.85
C LYS A 156 -11.64 -18.07 -10.63
N TRP A 157 -11.65 -16.98 -11.40
CA TRP A 157 -10.48 -16.53 -12.15
C TRP A 157 -9.42 -15.88 -11.25
N THR A 158 -9.82 -15.16 -10.22
CA THR A 158 -8.91 -14.64 -9.18
C THR A 158 -8.30 -15.80 -8.40
N GLN A 159 -9.10 -16.80 -8.04
CA GLN A 159 -8.62 -18.02 -7.42
C GLN A 159 -7.61 -18.78 -8.30
N TRP A 160 -7.90 -18.90 -9.58
CA TRP A 160 -6.97 -19.48 -10.55
C TRP A 160 -5.67 -18.70 -10.65
N MET A 161 -5.73 -17.37 -10.72
CA MET A 161 -4.54 -16.51 -10.73
C MET A 161 -3.71 -16.70 -9.46
N PHE A 162 -4.36 -16.78 -8.29
CA PHE A 162 -3.67 -17.02 -7.02
C PHE A 162 -2.92 -18.37 -7.03
N ILE A 163 -3.57 -19.43 -7.51
CA ILE A 163 -2.92 -20.75 -7.66
C ILE A 163 -1.70 -20.65 -8.58
N LYS A 164 -1.80 -19.93 -9.72
CA LYS A 164 -0.66 -19.73 -10.62
C LYS A 164 0.47 -18.92 -9.97
N LEU A 165 0.17 -17.94 -9.13
CA LEU A 165 1.18 -17.23 -8.35
C LEU A 165 1.85 -18.18 -7.35
N PHE A 166 1.08 -19.04 -6.69
CA PHE A 166 1.61 -20.04 -5.76
C PHE A 166 2.52 -21.06 -6.46
N GLU A 167 2.07 -21.64 -7.57
CA GLU A 167 2.86 -22.59 -8.39
C GLU A 167 4.20 -22.00 -8.87
N LYS A 168 4.24 -20.69 -9.10
CA LYS A 168 5.45 -19.94 -9.49
C LYS A 168 6.31 -19.50 -8.29
N GLY A 169 5.94 -19.84 -7.06
CA GLY A 169 6.62 -19.39 -5.86
C GLY A 169 6.57 -17.88 -5.63
N LEU A 170 5.52 -17.23 -6.15
CA LEU A 170 5.24 -15.81 -5.95
C LEU A 170 4.27 -15.58 -4.80
N ALA A 171 3.30 -16.49 -4.59
CA ALA A 171 2.47 -16.46 -3.40
C ALA A 171 3.05 -17.39 -2.33
N TYR A 172 3.17 -16.91 -1.10
CA TYR A 172 3.75 -17.65 0.02
C TYR A 172 3.12 -17.23 1.35
N LYS A 173 3.25 -18.09 2.38
CA LYS A 173 2.82 -17.79 3.76
C LYS A 173 3.98 -17.23 4.56
N ASP A 174 3.72 -16.16 5.30
CA ASP A 174 4.68 -15.60 6.24
C ASP A 174 3.97 -14.96 7.44
N LYS A 175 4.71 -14.81 8.54
CA LYS A 175 4.24 -14.14 9.75
C LYS A 175 4.57 -12.66 9.67
N MET A 176 3.54 -11.82 9.64
CA MET A 176 3.69 -10.38 9.63
C MET A 176 3.00 -9.71 10.81
N ALA A 177 3.59 -8.61 11.27
CA ALA A 177 2.93 -7.71 12.18
C ALA A 177 1.88 -6.88 11.41
N ILE A 178 0.61 -7.11 11.70
CA ILE A 178 -0.52 -6.35 11.14
C ILE A 178 -1.13 -5.44 12.19
N ASN A 179 -1.81 -4.38 11.75
CA ASN A 179 -2.67 -3.60 12.62
C ASN A 179 -3.88 -4.47 12.99
N TRP A 180 -4.08 -4.72 14.27
CA TRP A 180 -5.14 -5.58 14.78
C TRP A 180 -6.10 -4.80 15.66
N CYS A 181 -7.38 -4.83 15.36
CA CYS A 181 -8.41 -4.33 16.26
C CYS A 181 -8.86 -5.43 17.22
N PRO A 182 -8.58 -5.34 18.53
CA PRO A 182 -8.97 -6.39 19.48
C PRO A 182 -10.48 -6.46 19.70
N SER A 183 -11.20 -5.37 19.50
CA SER A 183 -12.66 -5.30 19.61
C SER A 183 -13.35 -5.93 18.41
N CYS A 184 -12.97 -5.53 17.19
CA CYS A 184 -13.55 -6.09 15.95
C CYS A 184 -12.97 -7.45 15.58
N LYS A 185 -11.87 -7.88 16.24
CA LYS A 185 -11.12 -9.13 15.96
C LYS A 185 -10.70 -9.27 14.49
N VAL A 186 -10.25 -8.17 13.88
CA VAL A 186 -9.91 -8.09 12.45
C VAL A 186 -8.58 -7.38 12.24
N GLY A 187 -7.86 -7.78 11.18
CA GLY A 187 -6.71 -7.04 10.66
C GLY A 187 -7.18 -5.81 9.91
N LEU A 188 -6.50 -4.70 10.12
CA LEU A 188 -6.80 -3.40 9.53
C LEU A 188 -5.70 -3.00 8.53
N ALA A 189 -6.09 -2.39 7.41
CA ALA A 189 -5.18 -1.65 6.56
C ALA A 189 -4.71 -0.36 7.29
N ASN A 190 -3.65 0.26 6.79
CA ASN A 190 -3.14 1.48 7.44
C ASN A 190 -4.16 2.63 7.42
N GLU A 191 -4.95 2.70 6.35
CA GLU A 191 -6.01 3.70 6.13
C GLU A 191 -7.20 3.53 7.08
N GLU A 192 -7.39 2.32 7.63
CA GLU A 192 -8.46 1.99 8.59
C GLU A 192 -8.04 2.29 10.05
N VAL A 193 -6.84 2.85 10.25
CA VAL A 193 -6.32 3.24 11.56
C VAL A 193 -6.22 4.76 11.64
N VAL A 194 -7.12 5.37 12.39
CA VAL A 194 -7.19 6.83 12.59
C VAL A 194 -6.74 7.15 14.01
N ASN A 195 -5.68 7.95 14.15
CA ASN A 195 -5.11 8.33 15.45
C ASN A 195 -4.81 7.13 16.39
N GLY A 196 -4.31 6.01 15.80
CA GLY A 196 -4.01 4.80 16.57
C GLY A 196 -5.23 3.96 16.96
N CYS A 197 -6.43 4.38 16.54
CA CYS A 197 -7.69 3.71 16.82
C CYS A 197 -8.31 3.12 15.55
N CYS A 198 -9.09 2.08 15.72
CA CYS A 198 -9.90 1.51 14.65
C CYS A 198 -10.97 2.52 14.20
N GLU A 199 -10.96 2.93 12.95
CA GLU A 199 -11.95 3.85 12.38
C GLU A 199 -13.38 3.38 12.62
N ARG A 200 -13.59 2.06 12.65
CA ARG A 200 -14.91 1.44 12.78
C ARG A 200 -15.48 1.49 14.19
N CYS A 201 -14.70 1.15 15.22
CA CYS A 201 -15.21 0.97 16.59
C CYS A 201 -14.53 1.87 17.63
N GLY A 202 -13.54 2.66 17.25
CA GLY A 202 -12.79 3.54 18.15
C GLY A 202 -11.84 2.82 19.11
N ALA A 203 -11.76 1.48 19.10
CA ALA A 203 -10.85 0.74 19.97
C ALA A 203 -9.39 0.97 19.55
N GLN A 204 -8.49 1.02 20.53
CA GLN A 204 -7.07 1.13 20.28
C GLN A 204 -6.56 -0.08 19.50
N VAL A 205 -5.85 0.20 18.41
CA VAL A 205 -5.24 -0.81 17.53
C VAL A 205 -3.92 -1.27 18.13
N VAL A 206 -3.66 -2.57 18.06
CA VAL A 206 -2.41 -3.18 18.50
C VAL A 206 -1.70 -3.84 17.34
N ARG A 207 -0.38 -3.95 17.41
CA ARG A 207 0.39 -4.75 16.44
C ARG A 207 0.30 -6.21 16.85
N LYS A 208 -0.08 -7.07 15.91
CA LYS A 208 -0.19 -8.52 16.15
C LYS A 208 0.44 -9.29 15.00
N ASN A 209 1.34 -10.19 15.33
CA ASN A 209 1.89 -11.12 14.35
C ASN A 209 0.83 -12.13 13.95
N LYS A 210 0.55 -12.19 12.66
CA LYS A 210 -0.39 -13.14 12.05
C LYS A 210 0.22 -13.75 10.79
N GLU A 211 -0.09 -15.01 10.56
CA GLU A 211 0.21 -15.64 9.28
C GLU A 211 -0.66 -15.02 8.19
N GLN A 212 0.00 -14.60 7.11
CA GLN A 212 -0.63 -13.96 5.96
C GLN A 212 -0.16 -14.64 4.68
N TRP A 213 -1.04 -14.65 3.69
CA TRP A 213 -0.61 -14.88 2.32
C TRP A 213 0.02 -13.60 1.78
N MET A 214 1.23 -13.75 1.26
CA MET A 214 2.03 -12.70 0.67
C MET A 214 2.20 -12.94 -0.81
N VAL A 215 2.30 -11.87 -1.60
CA VAL A 215 2.71 -11.93 -3.00
C VAL A 215 4.04 -11.21 -3.16
N ALA A 216 5.04 -11.90 -3.69
CA ALA A 216 6.42 -11.45 -3.87
C ALA A 216 6.55 -10.46 -5.03
N ILE A 217 5.88 -9.31 -4.94
CA ILE A 217 5.93 -8.24 -5.96
C ILE A 217 7.30 -7.61 -6.08
N THR A 218 8.12 -7.67 -5.02
CA THR A 218 9.49 -7.16 -5.03
C THR A 218 10.41 -7.87 -6.02
N LYS A 219 10.08 -9.11 -6.41
CA LYS A 219 10.81 -9.84 -7.48
C LYS A 219 10.71 -9.16 -8.85
N TYR A 220 9.77 -8.25 -9.01
CA TYR A 220 9.54 -7.49 -10.25
C TYR A 220 9.92 -6.02 -10.11
N ALA A 221 10.53 -5.62 -8.98
CA ALA A 221 10.79 -4.21 -8.70
C ALA A 221 11.63 -3.50 -9.77
N ASP A 222 12.74 -4.12 -10.20
CA ASP A 222 13.57 -3.55 -11.28
C ASP A 222 12.80 -3.48 -12.59
N ARG A 223 12.14 -4.58 -12.96
CA ARG A 223 11.37 -4.63 -14.20
C ARG A 223 10.23 -3.61 -14.22
N LEU A 224 9.58 -3.36 -13.08
CA LEU A 224 8.54 -2.33 -12.97
C LEU A 224 9.08 -0.92 -13.18
N ILE A 225 10.38 -0.69 -12.93
CA ILE A 225 11.06 0.58 -13.28
C ILE A 225 11.41 0.59 -14.75
N ASP A 226 12.07 -0.46 -15.26
CA ASP A 226 12.59 -0.54 -16.61
C ASP A 226 11.47 -0.49 -17.66
N ASP A 227 10.40 -1.23 -17.45
CA ASP A 227 9.23 -1.29 -18.35
C ASP A 227 8.45 0.05 -18.44
N LEU A 228 8.76 1.05 -17.58
CA LEU A 228 8.17 2.40 -17.68
C LEU A 228 8.68 3.20 -18.88
N GLU A 229 9.84 2.86 -19.43
CA GLU A 229 10.42 3.59 -20.57
C GLU A 229 9.52 3.50 -21.80
N ASP A 230 8.95 2.32 -22.05
CA ASP A 230 8.12 2.02 -23.22
C ASP A 230 6.65 2.50 -23.08
N LEU A 231 6.28 3.06 -21.91
CA LEU A 231 4.91 3.50 -21.66
C LEU A 231 4.72 4.98 -21.99
N ASP A 232 3.63 5.29 -22.69
CA ASP A 232 3.20 6.67 -22.95
C ASP A 232 2.49 7.28 -21.74
N PHE A 233 3.20 7.29 -20.59
CA PHE A 233 2.75 7.93 -19.35
C PHE A 233 3.37 9.31 -19.22
N ILE A 234 2.64 10.24 -18.61
CA ILE A 234 3.19 11.54 -18.25
C ILE A 234 4.30 11.37 -17.21
N ASP A 235 5.35 12.20 -17.29
CA ASP A 235 6.56 12.09 -16.46
C ASP A 235 6.28 12.06 -14.97
N ARG A 236 5.28 12.82 -14.52
CA ARG A 236 4.86 12.83 -13.12
C ARG A 236 4.42 11.43 -12.64
N VAL A 237 3.71 10.66 -13.47
CA VAL A 237 3.25 9.31 -13.13
C VAL A 237 4.43 8.35 -13.08
N LYS A 238 5.35 8.42 -14.06
CA LYS A 238 6.58 7.62 -14.07
C LYS A 238 7.41 7.89 -12.81
N SER A 239 7.66 9.15 -12.51
CA SER A 239 8.43 9.56 -11.31
C SER A 239 7.79 9.08 -10.01
N GLN A 240 6.46 9.17 -9.89
CA GLN A 240 5.76 8.67 -8.70
C GLN A 240 5.91 7.15 -8.53
N GLN A 241 5.85 6.37 -9.61
CA GLN A 241 6.03 4.92 -9.55
C GLN A 241 7.48 4.56 -9.18
N ILE A 242 8.48 5.19 -9.79
CA ILE A 242 9.89 4.98 -9.47
C ILE A 242 10.15 5.30 -8.00
N ASN A 243 9.65 6.43 -7.50
CA ASN A 243 9.80 6.83 -6.10
C ASN A 243 9.07 5.90 -5.13
N TRP A 244 7.94 5.33 -5.53
CA TRP A 244 7.20 4.34 -4.76
C TRP A 244 7.96 3.02 -4.64
N ILE A 245 8.54 2.55 -5.75
CA ILE A 245 9.39 1.36 -5.75
C ILE A 245 10.67 1.64 -4.94
N GLY A 246 11.27 2.82 -5.12
CA GLY A 246 12.35 3.34 -4.31
C GLY A 246 13.57 2.44 -4.30
N ARG A 247 14.05 2.05 -5.50
CA ARG A 247 15.29 1.29 -5.66
C ARG A 247 16.47 2.09 -5.13
N SER A 248 17.27 1.49 -4.30
CA SER A 248 18.49 2.07 -3.76
C SER A 248 19.62 1.04 -3.79
N GLU A 249 20.80 1.50 -4.23
CA GLU A 249 22.02 0.72 -4.23
C GLU A 249 22.87 1.10 -3.01
N GLY A 250 23.53 0.13 -2.43
CA GLY A 250 24.36 0.34 -1.25
C GLY A 250 25.05 -0.93 -0.79
N ALA A 251 25.25 -1.04 0.50
CA ALA A 251 25.87 -2.21 1.11
C ALA A 251 25.13 -2.66 2.39
N GLU A 252 25.12 -3.96 2.62
CA GLU A 252 24.92 -4.51 3.95
C GLU A 252 26.28 -4.57 4.65
N LEU A 253 26.37 -4.02 5.87
CA LEU A 253 27.57 -3.97 6.69
C LEU A 253 27.28 -4.62 8.06
N ASP A 254 28.22 -5.44 8.54
CA ASP A 254 28.12 -6.15 9.81
C ASP A 254 28.98 -5.47 10.88
N PHE A 255 28.33 -5.00 11.93
CA PHE A 255 28.97 -4.42 13.11
C PHE A 255 28.94 -5.46 14.23
N GLY A 256 30.09 -6.00 14.64
CA GLY A 256 30.18 -6.96 15.73
C GLY A 256 29.70 -6.38 17.05
N LEU A 257 28.91 -7.13 17.83
CA LEU A 257 28.49 -6.69 19.17
C LEU A 257 29.54 -7.11 20.22
N THR A 258 29.74 -6.22 21.17
CA THR A 258 30.63 -6.43 22.32
C THR A 258 29.90 -6.14 23.64
N ASP A 259 30.43 -6.61 24.75
CA ASP A 259 30.06 -6.08 26.05
C ASP A 259 30.61 -4.64 26.27
N GLY A 260 30.30 -4.05 27.40
CA GLY A 260 30.77 -2.69 27.76
C GLY A 260 32.27 -2.53 27.79
N ASN A 261 33.03 -3.63 27.98
CA ASN A 261 34.50 -3.68 28.05
C ASN A 261 35.16 -3.99 26.70
N GLY A 262 34.37 -4.24 25.65
CA GLY A 262 34.88 -4.55 24.31
C GLY A 262 35.11 -6.04 24.03
N THR A 263 34.68 -6.94 24.91
CA THR A 263 34.72 -8.38 24.67
C THR A 263 33.63 -8.77 23.68
N GLU A 264 34.00 -9.44 22.61
CA GLU A 264 33.05 -9.83 21.56
C GLU A 264 31.96 -10.78 22.08
N LEU A 265 30.72 -10.49 21.76
CA LEU A 265 29.59 -11.39 21.99
C LEU A 265 29.52 -12.38 20.83
N SER A 266 30.05 -13.61 21.10
CA SER A 266 30.23 -14.64 20.08
C SER A 266 29.03 -14.81 19.16
N GLY A 267 29.22 -14.62 17.85
CA GLY A 267 28.21 -14.76 16.81
C GLY A 267 27.17 -13.66 16.76
N LYS A 268 27.27 -12.58 17.57
CA LYS A 268 26.35 -11.47 17.58
C LYS A 268 26.87 -10.28 16.76
N LYS A 269 26.09 -9.87 15.78
CA LYS A 269 26.41 -8.72 14.93
C LYS A 269 25.14 -7.96 14.54
N LEU A 270 25.25 -6.67 14.35
CA LEU A 270 24.22 -5.84 13.75
C LEU A 270 24.50 -5.70 12.26
N THR A 271 23.64 -6.25 11.43
CA THR A 271 23.69 -6.02 9.99
C THR A 271 22.86 -4.78 9.65
N VAL A 272 23.46 -3.81 8.99
CA VAL A 272 22.77 -2.60 8.54
C VAL A 272 22.84 -2.47 7.03
N PHE A 273 21.78 -1.95 6.42
CA PHE A 273 21.82 -1.49 5.04
C PHE A 273 22.09 0.01 5.00
N THR A 274 23.04 0.43 4.19
CA THR A 274 23.33 1.84 3.95
C THR A 274 23.53 2.12 2.47
N THR A 275 23.05 3.29 2.01
CA THR A 275 23.33 3.83 0.67
C THR A 275 24.64 4.60 0.64
N ARG A 276 25.27 4.82 1.81
CA ARG A 276 26.52 5.59 1.96
C ARG A 276 27.56 4.80 2.77
N PRO A 277 28.01 3.62 2.28
CA PRO A 277 29.06 2.85 2.97
C PRO A 277 30.38 3.60 3.09
N ASP A 278 30.62 4.56 2.22
CA ASP A 278 31.77 5.46 2.18
C ASP A 278 31.88 6.36 3.43
N THR A 279 30.77 6.65 4.09
CA THR A 279 30.76 7.49 5.30
C THR A 279 30.91 6.68 6.61
N ALA A 280 31.11 5.37 6.52
CA ALA A 280 31.13 4.49 7.70
C ALA A 280 32.21 4.82 8.74
N PHE A 281 33.32 5.48 8.36
CA PHE A 281 34.33 5.99 9.30
C PHE A 281 33.78 7.07 10.24
N GLY A 282 32.70 7.77 9.84
CA GLY A 282 31.99 8.78 10.63
C GLY A 282 30.88 8.24 11.53
N VAL A 283 30.68 6.93 11.58
CA VAL A 283 29.64 6.32 12.44
C VAL A 283 30.05 6.48 13.88
N THR A 284 29.20 7.12 14.68
CA THR A 284 29.46 7.38 16.10
C THR A 284 28.49 6.69 17.04
N TYR A 285 27.39 6.12 16.55
CA TYR A 285 26.47 5.28 17.28
C TYR A 285 25.62 4.41 16.32
N MET A 286 24.99 3.40 16.89
CA MET A 286 24.02 2.54 16.19
C MET A 286 22.64 2.73 16.79
N VAL A 287 21.60 2.56 15.99
CA VAL A 287 20.21 2.61 16.49
C VAL A 287 19.44 1.39 16.01
N LEU A 288 18.73 0.75 16.93
CA LEU A 288 17.83 -0.36 16.67
C LEU A 288 16.36 0.09 16.79
N ALA A 289 15.51 -0.60 16.05
CA ALA A 289 14.08 -0.53 16.32
C ALA A 289 13.80 -1.10 17.74
N PRO A 290 12.86 -0.54 18.51
CA PRO A 290 12.50 -1.05 19.83
C PRO A 290 12.07 -2.53 19.82
N GLU A 291 11.54 -3.01 18.70
CA GLU A 291 11.09 -4.38 18.47
C GLU A 291 12.20 -5.33 17.94
N HIS A 292 13.43 -4.84 17.79
CA HIS A 292 14.53 -5.64 17.26
C HIS A 292 14.78 -6.86 18.16
N PRO A 293 14.97 -8.08 17.62
CA PRO A 293 15.13 -9.31 18.42
C PRO A 293 16.20 -9.22 19.50
N TYR A 294 17.30 -8.54 19.24
CA TYR A 294 18.38 -8.38 20.23
C TYR A 294 17.98 -7.55 21.46
N VAL A 295 16.96 -6.70 21.38
CA VAL A 295 16.49 -5.96 22.57
C VAL A 295 15.92 -6.92 23.60
N ALA A 296 15.14 -7.90 23.20
CA ALA A 296 14.64 -8.93 24.10
C ALA A 296 15.71 -9.98 24.46
N GLU A 297 16.49 -10.43 23.48
CA GLU A 297 17.48 -11.49 23.66
C GLU A 297 18.62 -11.10 24.60
N LEU A 298 19.06 -9.84 24.53
CA LEU A 298 20.18 -9.33 25.33
C LEU A 298 19.74 -8.55 26.57
N ALA A 299 18.45 -8.56 26.91
CA ALA A 299 17.88 -7.77 28.01
C ALA A 299 18.59 -7.99 29.36
N SER A 300 19.04 -9.22 29.63
CA SER A 300 19.80 -9.56 30.89
C SER A 300 21.20 -8.94 30.95
N ARG A 301 21.70 -8.36 29.86
CA ARG A 301 23.02 -7.71 29.78
C ARG A 301 22.94 -6.20 29.89
N PHE A 302 21.74 -5.62 29.86
CA PHE A 302 21.56 -4.17 29.95
C PHE A 302 21.63 -3.72 31.42
N GLU A 303 22.52 -2.78 31.70
CA GLU A 303 22.63 -2.16 33.03
C GLU A 303 21.38 -1.35 33.38
N ASN A 304 20.64 -0.88 32.34
CA ASN A 304 19.42 -0.09 32.45
C ASN A 304 18.18 -0.81 31.88
N ALA A 305 18.06 -2.11 32.08
CA ALA A 305 17.01 -2.94 31.49
C ALA A 305 15.58 -2.42 31.75
N ALA A 306 15.31 -1.86 32.93
CA ALA A 306 13.99 -1.29 33.26
C ALA A 306 13.64 -0.08 32.39
N GLU A 307 14.61 0.81 32.12
CA GLU A 307 14.44 1.97 31.25
C GLU A 307 14.21 1.54 29.78
N VAL A 308 14.96 0.55 29.31
CA VAL A 308 14.80 -0.04 27.99
C VAL A 308 13.40 -0.62 27.83
N GLN A 309 12.94 -1.43 28.78
CA GLN A 309 11.61 -2.04 28.76
C GLN A 309 10.48 -0.98 28.74
N ALA A 310 10.57 0.05 29.58
CA ALA A 310 9.60 1.12 29.60
C ALA A 310 9.51 1.87 28.27
N TYR A 311 10.66 2.06 27.58
CA TYR A 311 10.69 2.68 26.26
C TYR A 311 10.05 1.79 25.20
N VAL A 312 10.33 0.48 25.20
CA VAL A 312 9.70 -0.49 24.30
C VAL A 312 8.18 -0.49 24.45
N GLU A 313 7.67 -0.53 25.69
CA GLU A 313 6.23 -0.50 25.97
C GLU A 313 5.57 0.81 25.50
N LYS A 314 6.22 1.94 25.73
CA LYS A 314 5.74 3.25 25.27
C LYS A 314 5.65 3.32 23.74
N THR A 315 6.65 2.80 23.04
CA THR A 315 6.71 2.88 21.57
C THR A 315 5.81 1.87 20.88
N ALA A 316 5.51 0.74 21.52
CA ALA A 316 4.59 -0.28 21.00
C ALA A 316 3.17 0.24 20.74
N THR A 317 2.78 1.36 21.34
CA THR A 317 1.46 1.99 21.13
C THR A 317 1.40 2.91 19.90
N LYS A 318 2.56 3.29 19.33
CA LYS A 318 2.65 4.18 18.16
C LYS A 318 2.58 3.36 16.86
N SER A 319 1.82 3.85 15.87
CA SER A 319 1.85 3.30 14.50
C SER A 319 3.14 3.71 13.78
N ASP A 320 3.53 2.95 12.73
CA ASP A 320 4.70 3.29 11.88
C ASP A 320 4.57 4.69 11.27
N LEU A 321 3.34 5.11 10.90
CA LEU A 321 3.08 6.45 10.39
C LEU A 321 3.32 7.53 11.45
N GLN A 322 2.82 7.34 12.67
CA GLN A 322 3.06 8.27 13.77
C GLN A 322 4.55 8.36 14.11
N ARG A 323 5.26 7.23 14.11
CA ARG A 323 6.72 7.19 14.34
C ARG A 323 7.50 7.91 13.26
N SER A 324 7.08 7.80 11.99
CA SER A 324 7.74 8.48 10.86
C SER A 324 7.49 9.99 10.83
N MET A 325 6.38 10.46 11.42
CA MET A 325 6.01 11.88 11.51
C MET A 325 6.48 12.57 12.80
N ASP A 326 6.96 11.79 13.78
CA ASP A 326 7.40 12.34 15.07
C ASP A 326 8.80 12.96 14.91
N GLU A 327 8.87 14.26 15.02
CA GLU A 327 10.13 15.01 14.96
C GLU A 327 10.92 14.98 16.28
N SER A 328 10.33 14.46 17.36
CA SER A 328 10.98 14.37 18.65
C SER A 328 12.14 13.37 18.63
N LYS A 329 13.30 13.78 19.13
CA LYS A 329 14.48 12.90 19.20
C LYS A 329 14.46 12.15 20.53
N THR A 330 13.80 10.98 20.55
CA THR A 330 13.70 10.12 21.72
C THR A 330 14.46 8.81 21.49
N GLY A 331 15.04 8.27 22.53
CA GLY A 331 15.76 7.00 22.49
C GLY A 331 16.32 6.60 23.85
N VAL A 332 16.79 5.37 23.96
CA VAL A 332 17.44 4.83 25.16
C VAL A 332 18.69 4.08 24.76
N GLU A 333 19.83 4.36 25.39
CA GLU A 333 21.07 3.60 25.21
C GLU A 333 20.93 2.21 25.83
N LEU A 334 21.40 1.19 25.10
CA LEU A 334 21.53 -0.17 25.61
C LEU A 334 22.85 -0.27 26.41
N LYS A 335 22.87 0.26 27.64
CA LYS A 335 24.08 0.29 28.48
C LYS A 335 24.57 -1.12 28.78
N GLY A 336 25.89 -1.33 28.70
CA GLY A 336 26.51 -2.63 28.82
C GLY A 336 26.75 -3.37 27.49
N ILE A 337 26.26 -2.79 26.36
CA ILE A 337 26.46 -3.30 24.99
C ILE A 337 27.05 -2.21 24.12
N LYS A 338 28.02 -2.57 23.26
CA LYS A 338 28.58 -1.69 22.23
C LYS A 338 28.66 -2.41 20.90
N ALA A 339 28.71 -1.67 19.82
CA ALA A 339 29.02 -2.18 18.50
C ALA A 339 30.44 -1.78 18.10
N LYS A 340 31.16 -2.67 17.41
CA LYS A 340 32.49 -2.43 16.88
C LYS A 340 32.36 -2.02 15.42
N ASN A 341 32.81 -0.82 15.09
CA ASN A 341 32.84 -0.37 13.71
C ASN A 341 33.88 -1.21 12.93
N PRO A 342 33.49 -1.92 11.87
CA PRO A 342 34.38 -2.86 11.18
C PRO A 342 35.48 -2.18 10.36
N TYR A 343 35.34 -0.89 10.02
CA TYR A 343 36.35 -0.15 9.26
C TYR A 343 37.50 0.34 10.12
N ASN A 344 37.24 0.82 11.35
CA ASN A 344 38.26 1.47 12.20
C ASN A 344 38.38 0.84 13.58
N GLY A 345 37.63 -0.22 13.88
CA GLY A 345 37.69 -0.97 15.17
C GLY A 345 37.13 -0.19 16.37
N LYS A 346 36.63 1.02 16.22
CA LYS A 346 36.11 1.82 17.36
C LYS A 346 34.85 1.21 17.94
N LEU A 347 34.74 1.26 19.28
CA LEU A 347 33.53 0.85 20.00
C LEU A 347 32.58 2.03 20.09
N ILE A 348 31.34 1.84 19.62
CA ILE A 348 30.31 2.86 19.58
C ILE A 348 29.06 2.40 20.34
N PRO A 349 28.33 3.31 21.01
CA PRO A 349 27.12 2.98 21.76
C PRO A 349 26.00 2.51 20.83
N VAL A 350 25.09 1.69 21.38
CA VAL A 350 23.91 1.19 20.71
C VAL A 350 22.68 1.76 21.41
N PHE A 351 21.77 2.34 20.66
CA PHE A 351 20.51 2.91 21.12
C PHE A 351 19.32 2.13 20.60
N ILE A 352 18.17 2.25 21.22
CA ILE A 352 16.86 2.01 20.63
C ILE A 352 16.15 3.35 20.43
N SER A 353 15.48 3.50 19.29
CA SER A 353 14.67 4.68 19.02
C SER A 353 13.50 4.35 18.10
N ASP A 354 12.39 5.06 18.29
CA ASP A 354 11.14 4.83 17.57
C ASP A 354 11.16 5.31 16.11
N TYR A 355 12.15 6.11 15.68
CA TYR A 355 12.30 6.47 14.28
C TYR A 355 12.88 5.35 13.40
N VAL A 356 13.45 4.29 14.01
CA VAL A 356 13.91 3.10 13.29
C VAL A 356 12.78 2.06 13.26
N LEU A 357 12.44 1.58 12.05
CA LEU A 357 11.33 0.66 11.83
C LEU A 357 11.85 -0.74 11.46
N MET A 358 11.31 -1.79 12.10
CA MET A 358 11.64 -3.19 11.74
C MET A 358 11.27 -3.56 10.29
N GLY A 359 10.30 -2.91 9.73
CA GLY A 359 9.85 -3.18 8.36
C GLY A 359 10.70 -2.53 7.28
N TYR A 360 11.76 -1.78 7.62
CA TYR A 360 12.68 -1.18 6.66
C TYR A 360 14.12 -1.63 6.94
N GLY A 361 14.74 -2.27 5.94
CA GLY A 361 16.09 -2.83 6.10
C GLY A 361 16.13 -3.97 7.11
N THR A 362 17.06 -3.90 8.04
CA THR A 362 17.31 -4.90 9.07
C THR A 362 16.73 -4.54 10.44
N GLY A 363 16.06 -3.40 10.56
CA GLY A 363 15.65 -2.85 11.85
C GLY A 363 16.80 -2.26 12.67
N ALA A 364 17.97 -2.06 12.02
CA ALA A 364 19.16 -1.42 12.59
C ALA A 364 19.72 -0.41 11.60
N ILE A 365 20.22 0.71 12.09
CA ILE A 365 20.94 1.71 11.29
C ILE A 365 22.28 2.07 11.92
N MET A 366 23.23 2.42 11.08
CA MET A 366 24.43 3.14 11.47
C MET A 366 24.17 4.64 11.37
N ALA A 367 24.55 5.41 12.36
CA ALA A 367 24.32 6.85 12.40
C ALA A 367 25.61 7.63 12.11
N VAL A 368 25.49 8.57 11.16
CA VAL A 368 26.60 9.43 10.70
C VAL A 368 26.25 10.91 10.93
N PRO A 369 26.33 11.41 12.15
CA PRO A 369 25.80 12.75 12.51
C PRO A 369 26.36 13.90 11.70
N ALA A 370 27.59 13.79 11.21
CA ALA A 370 28.18 14.86 10.42
C ALA A 370 27.54 15.02 9.03
N HIS A 371 26.84 13.98 8.51
CA HIS A 371 26.36 13.89 7.13
C HIS A 371 24.90 13.49 6.97
N ASP A 372 24.14 13.37 8.07
CA ASP A 372 22.69 13.19 8.10
C ASP A 372 22.09 14.09 9.18
N GLN A 373 21.15 14.95 8.81
CA GLN A 373 20.60 15.94 9.73
C GLN A 373 19.80 15.31 10.87
N ARG A 374 19.14 14.19 10.64
CA ARG A 374 18.38 13.45 11.65
C ARG A 374 19.34 12.85 12.69
N ASP A 375 20.42 12.26 12.21
CA ASP A 375 21.47 11.72 13.09
C ASP A 375 22.20 12.85 13.86
N TYR A 376 22.40 14.00 13.20
CA TYR A 376 22.98 15.19 13.86
C TYR A 376 22.12 15.67 15.02
N ASP A 377 20.82 15.83 14.81
CA ASP A 377 19.88 16.29 15.85
C ASP A 377 19.84 15.31 17.01
N PHE A 378 19.83 13.99 16.73
CA PHE A 378 19.89 12.96 17.76
C PHE A 378 21.23 13.02 18.52
N ALA A 379 22.35 13.12 17.82
CA ALA A 379 23.65 13.21 18.46
C ALA A 379 23.76 14.44 19.38
N LYS A 380 23.19 15.60 18.97
CA LYS A 380 23.11 16.78 19.81
C LYS A 380 22.23 16.58 21.05
N ALA A 381 21.08 15.93 20.87
CA ALA A 381 20.15 15.65 21.99
C ALA A 381 20.75 14.73 23.05
N PHE A 382 21.60 13.75 22.61
CA PHE A 382 22.22 12.76 23.48
C PHE A 382 23.70 13.04 23.78
N ASN A 383 24.22 14.22 23.36
CA ASN A 383 25.60 14.65 23.53
C ASN A 383 26.63 13.62 23.03
N LEU A 384 26.39 13.09 21.82
CA LEU A 384 27.24 12.10 21.16
C LEU A 384 28.29 12.78 20.26
N PRO A 385 29.41 12.12 19.96
CA PRO A 385 30.43 12.66 19.06
C PRO A 385 29.88 12.87 17.65
N ILE A 386 30.37 13.92 16.96
CA ILE A 386 30.09 14.21 15.56
C ILE A 386 31.45 14.25 14.84
N ILE A 387 31.66 13.32 13.91
CA ILE A 387 32.94 13.13 13.19
C ILE A 387 32.71 13.41 11.69
N GLN A 388 33.33 14.45 11.19
CA GLN A 388 33.26 14.80 9.77
C GLN A 388 34.16 13.87 8.94
N VAL A 389 33.58 13.28 7.88
CA VAL A 389 34.27 12.36 6.95
C VAL A 389 34.13 12.79 5.49
N LEU A 390 33.41 13.85 5.20
CA LEU A 390 33.40 14.53 3.89
C LEU A 390 33.78 15.99 4.08
N ALA A 391 34.63 16.48 3.20
CA ALA A 391 35.07 17.89 3.21
C ALA A 391 33.92 18.83 2.82
N GLY A 392 33.83 19.96 3.50
CA GLY A 392 32.81 20.99 3.26
C GLY A 392 31.88 21.21 4.45
N GLY A 393 31.13 22.31 4.40
CA GLY A 393 30.17 22.69 5.44
C GLY A 393 30.80 23.02 6.81
N ASP A 394 29.94 23.45 7.74
CA ASP A 394 30.31 23.70 9.14
C ASP A 394 29.47 22.80 10.04
N ILE A 395 30.05 21.67 10.43
CA ILE A 395 29.39 20.68 11.30
C ILE A 395 29.15 21.16 12.74
N ALA A 396 29.65 22.33 13.11
CA ALA A 396 29.30 22.93 14.40
C ALA A 396 27.87 23.47 14.41
N VAL A 397 27.35 23.85 13.22
CA VAL A 397 26.03 24.45 13.04
C VAL A 397 24.99 23.42 12.62
N LYS A 398 25.28 22.58 11.64
CA LYS A 398 24.35 21.57 11.10
C LYS A 398 25.11 20.42 10.40
N ALA A 399 24.43 19.35 10.08
CA ALA A 399 24.98 18.30 9.23
C ALA A 399 25.34 18.84 7.84
N HIS A 400 26.42 18.31 7.25
CA HIS A 400 26.82 18.56 5.87
C HIS A 400 26.36 17.38 5.01
N GLU A 401 25.19 17.53 4.37
CA GLU A 401 24.54 16.48 3.59
C GLU A 401 24.96 16.47 2.11
N GLU A 402 25.75 17.46 1.71
CA GLU A 402 26.29 17.54 0.34
C GLU A 402 27.49 16.62 0.15
N ASP A 403 27.77 16.24 -1.09
CA ASP A 403 28.93 15.43 -1.42
C ASP A 403 30.24 16.26 -1.32
N GLY A 404 31.32 15.60 -0.93
CA GLY A 404 32.63 16.20 -0.79
C GLY A 404 33.74 15.15 -0.93
N ALA A 405 34.99 15.58 -0.98
CA ALA A 405 36.12 14.66 -0.91
C ALA A 405 36.18 14.02 0.48
N HIS A 406 36.49 12.73 0.55
CA HIS A 406 36.62 12.01 1.82
C HIS A 406 37.80 12.56 2.63
N ILE A 407 37.58 12.68 3.95
CA ILE A 407 38.57 13.09 4.95
C ILE A 407 38.39 12.22 6.20
N ASN A 408 39.39 12.05 7.02
CA ASN A 408 39.33 11.27 8.25
C ASN A 408 38.83 9.82 8.05
N SER A 409 39.04 9.27 6.86
CA SER A 409 38.47 7.99 6.38
C SER A 409 39.58 7.06 5.86
N GLU A 410 40.81 7.22 6.34
CA GLU A 410 41.99 6.37 6.04
C GLU A 410 42.16 6.15 4.52
N PHE A 411 41.96 4.93 4.02
CA PHE A 411 42.16 4.58 2.61
C PHE A 411 41.18 5.25 1.65
N LEU A 412 40.11 5.91 2.13
CA LEU A 412 39.15 6.67 1.31
C LEU A 412 39.56 8.14 1.17
N ASP A 413 40.49 8.65 1.98
CA ASP A 413 40.84 10.07 2.00
C ASP A 413 41.23 10.61 0.60
N GLY A 414 40.59 11.72 0.22
CA GLY A 414 40.74 12.37 -1.07
C GLY A 414 39.89 11.82 -2.22
N MET A 415 39.20 10.68 -2.03
CA MET A 415 38.31 10.12 -3.05
C MET A 415 37.02 10.94 -3.16
N ASN A 416 36.43 10.94 -4.36
CA ASN A 416 35.06 11.38 -4.57
C ASN A 416 34.05 10.32 -4.08
N LYS A 417 32.76 10.64 -4.16
CA LYS A 417 31.67 9.76 -3.69
C LYS A 417 31.67 8.40 -4.38
N GLU A 418 31.70 8.37 -5.70
CA GLU A 418 31.57 7.13 -6.48
C GLU A 418 32.74 6.17 -6.21
N ASP A 419 33.95 6.70 -6.22
CA ASP A 419 35.16 5.93 -5.95
C ASP A 419 35.24 5.49 -4.48
N GLY A 420 34.85 6.37 -3.54
CA GLY A 420 34.76 6.07 -2.12
C GLY A 420 33.76 4.98 -1.81
N MET A 421 32.54 5.04 -2.38
CA MET A 421 31.52 4.01 -2.23
C MET A 421 32.02 2.65 -2.73
N ARG A 422 32.62 2.61 -3.93
CA ARG A 422 33.17 1.39 -4.51
C ARG A 422 34.28 0.82 -3.63
N ALA A 423 35.24 1.65 -3.24
CA ALA A 423 36.35 1.22 -2.40
C ALA A 423 35.90 0.73 -1.03
N ALA A 424 34.90 1.38 -0.40
CA ALA A 424 34.33 0.94 0.87
C ALA A 424 33.66 -0.42 0.75
N ILE A 425 32.85 -0.63 -0.31
CA ILE A 425 32.19 -1.94 -0.55
C ILE A 425 33.23 -3.04 -0.79
N ASP A 426 34.21 -2.79 -1.67
CA ASP A 426 35.25 -3.76 -2.00
C ASP A 426 36.07 -4.15 -0.76
N TYR A 427 36.36 -3.16 0.08
CA TYR A 427 37.04 -3.38 1.35
C TYR A 427 36.21 -4.26 2.28
N ALA A 428 34.90 -3.97 2.44
CA ALA A 428 33.99 -4.74 3.29
C ALA A 428 33.85 -6.20 2.82
N VAL A 429 33.70 -6.39 1.50
CA VAL A 429 33.64 -7.73 0.88
C VAL A 429 34.92 -8.51 1.11
N LYS A 430 36.09 -7.88 0.85
CA LYS A 430 37.42 -8.49 1.02
C LYS A 430 37.67 -8.95 2.48
N HIS A 431 37.19 -8.18 3.45
CA HIS A 431 37.39 -8.48 4.88
C HIS A 431 36.22 -9.28 5.51
N GLY A 432 35.18 -9.62 4.72
CA GLY A 432 34.11 -10.52 5.14
C GLY A 432 33.08 -9.92 6.10
N PHE A 433 33.00 -8.57 6.18
CA PHE A 433 32.01 -7.91 7.03
C PHE A 433 30.95 -7.12 6.25
N GLY A 434 30.88 -7.28 4.92
CA GLY A 434 29.86 -6.62 4.13
C GLY A 434 29.69 -7.21 2.73
N LYS A 435 28.65 -6.77 2.06
CA LYS A 435 28.36 -7.11 0.65
C LYS A 435 27.58 -6.00 -0.02
N SER A 436 27.72 -5.88 -1.35
CA SER A 436 26.84 -5.02 -2.13
C SER A 436 25.40 -5.49 -2.02
N LYS A 437 24.46 -4.55 -1.98
CA LYS A 437 23.04 -4.84 -1.85
C LYS A 437 22.19 -3.80 -2.55
N ILE A 438 21.21 -4.27 -3.32
CA ILE A 438 20.12 -3.44 -3.80
C ILE A 438 18.94 -3.63 -2.84
N ASN A 439 18.31 -2.55 -2.45
CA ASN A 439 17.13 -2.54 -1.59
C ASN A 439 16.01 -1.72 -2.23
N TYR A 440 14.77 -1.97 -1.82
CA TYR A 440 13.57 -1.31 -2.32
C TYR A 440 12.73 -0.81 -1.15
N LYS A 441 12.06 0.34 -1.33
CA LYS A 441 10.99 0.77 -0.43
C LYS A 441 9.75 -0.10 -0.61
N LEU A 442 9.51 -0.57 -1.85
CA LEU A 442 8.45 -1.52 -2.17
C LEU A 442 8.60 -2.77 -1.31
N ARG A 443 7.49 -3.24 -0.76
CA ARG A 443 7.42 -4.46 0.04
C ARG A 443 6.51 -5.47 -0.65
N ASP A 444 6.69 -6.74 -0.32
CA ASP A 444 5.77 -7.76 -0.77
C ASP A 444 4.35 -7.47 -0.28
N TRP A 445 3.39 -7.77 -1.13
CA TRP A 445 2.01 -7.43 -0.90
C TRP A 445 1.36 -8.42 0.08
N VAL A 446 0.79 -7.90 1.19
CA VAL A 446 -0.09 -8.67 2.07
C VAL A 446 -1.39 -8.91 1.32
N PHE A 447 -1.52 -10.08 0.73
CA PHE A 447 -2.66 -10.42 -0.14
C PHE A 447 -3.90 -10.77 0.67
N SER A 448 -3.78 -11.62 1.68
CA SER A 448 -4.94 -12.08 2.46
C SER A 448 -5.52 -11.01 3.37
N ARG A 449 -6.85 -10.99 3.44
CA ARG A 449 -7.62 -10.20 4.41
C ARG A 449 -8.53 -11.16 5.17
N GLN A 450 -8.70 -10.98 6.47
CA GLN A 450 -9.63 -11.75 7.29
C GLN A 450 -11.01 -11.12 7.17
N ARG A 451 -11.68 -11.38 6.03
CA ARG A 451 -13.02 -10.86 5.73
C ARG A 451 -14.00 -12.02 5.59
N TYR A 452 -15.18 -11.87 6.17
CA TYR A 452 -16.29 -12.80 5.97
C TYR A 452 -16.87 -12.68 4.56
N TRP A 453 -17.06 -11.44 4.09
CA TRP A 453 -17.54 -11.15 2.75
C TRP A 453 -16.36 -10.82 1.83
N GLY A 454 -15.79 -11.86 1.26
CA GLY A 454 -14.63 -11.83 0.40
C GLY A 454 -14.47 -13.15 -0.34
N GLU A 455 -13.61 -13.17 -1.35
CA GLU A 455 -13.35 -14.42 -2.06
C GLU A 455 -12.44 -15.34 -1.25
N PRO A 456 -12.76 -16.64 -1.15
CA PRO A 456 -11.95 -17.59 -0.41
C PRO A 456 -10.65 -17.91 -1.17
N ILE A 457 -9.53 -17.95 -0.43
CA ILE A 457 -8.26 -18.41 -0.98
C ILE A 457 -8.30 -19.93 -1.14
N PRO A 458 -8.09 -20.47 -2.37
CA PRO A 458 -8.34 -21.87 -2.67
C PRO A 458 -7.16 -22.79 -2.29
N MET A 459 -6.75 -22.73 -1.01
CA MET A 459 -5.59 -23.47 -0.49
C MET A 459 -5.96 -24.23 0.78
N VAL A 460 -5.44 -25.44 0.90
CA VAL A 460 -5.53 -26.27 2.09
C VAL A 460 -4.13 -26.63 2.60
N TYR A 461 -4.01 -26.76 3.91
CA TYR A 461 -2.75 -27.19 4.52
C TYR A 461 -2.79 -28.69 4.81
N CYS A 462 -1.78 -29.40 4.33
CA CYS A 462 -1.54 -30.79 4.64
C CYS A 462 -0.29 -30.89 5.52
N GLU A 463 -0.35 -31.57 6.66
CA GLU A 463 0.80 -31.72 7.57
C GLU A 463 1.99 -32.42 6.91
N HIS A 464 1.74 -33.26 5.90
CA HIS A 464 2.77 -34.00 5.19
C HIS A 464 3.32 -33.24 3.97
N CYS A 465 2.45 -32.61 3.17
CA CYS A 465 2.80 -31.98 1.88
C CYS A 465 2.90 -30.45 1.98
N GLY A 466 2.53 -29.83 3.09
CA GLY A 466 2.40 -28.39 3.24
C GLY A 466 1.15 -27.84 2.53
N TRP A 467 1.21 -26.57 2.11
CA TRP A 467 0.09 -25.93 1.40
C TRP A 467 -0.12 -26.53 0.03
N GLN A 468 -1.38 -26.87 -0.26
CA GLN A 468 -1.80 -27.47 -1.53
C GLN A 468 -2.99 -26.69 -2.11
N PRO A 469 -3.04 -26.47 -3.43
CA PRO A 469 -4.21 -25.88 -4.07
C PRO A 469 -5.40 -26.85 -4.04
N ILE A 470 -6.59 -26.30 -3.83
CA ILE A 470 -7.82 -27.06 -3.98
C ILE A 470 -8.02 -27.38 -5.49
N PRO A 471 -8.34 -28.60 -5.89
CA PRO A 471 -8.59 -28.95 -7.29
C PRO A 471 -9.71 -28.10 -7.91
N GLU A 472 -9.57 -27.71 -9.16
CA GLU A 472 -10.53 -26.86 -9.88
C GLU A 472 -11.97 -27.41 -9.83
N SER A 473 -12.12 -28.76 -9.87
CA SER A 473 -13.41 -29.42 -9.73
C SER A 473 -14.11 -29.20 -8.38
N ALA A 474 -13.36 -28.79 -7.36
CA ALA A 474 -13.88 -28.50 -6.02
C ALA A 474 -14.12 -27.00 -5.77
N HIS A 475 -13.65 -26.11 -6.66
CA HIS A 475 -13.80 -24.65 -6.49
C HIS A 475 -15.26 -24.21 -6.48
N ALA A 476 -16.12 -24.83 -7.31
CA ALA A 476 -17.55 -24.52 -7.37
C ALA A 476 -18.32 -24.92 -6.11
N ALA A 477 -17.83 -25.91 -5.36
CA ALA A 477 -18.46 -26.37 -4.11
C ALA A 477 -18.12 -25.49 -2.91
N ALA A 478 -16.99 -24.78 -2.93
CA ALA A 478 -16.54 -23.94 -1.82
C ALA A 478 -17.35 -22.63 -1.68
N GLY A 479 -18.06 -22.21 -2.75
CA GLY A 479 -18.92 -21.01 -2.71
C GLY A 479 -20.26 -21.17 -1.99
N SER A 480 -20.65 -22.40 -1.63
CA SER A 480 -21.98 -22.69 -1.11
C SER A 480 -22.05 -23.04 0.39
N GLY A 481 -20.98 -22.88 1.18
CA GLY A 481 -21.14 -23.14 2.60
C GLY A 481 -19.94 -23.53 3.45
N LEU A 482 -18.73 -23.17 3.11
CA LEU A 482 -17.64 -23.30 4.07
C LEU A 482 -17.52 -22.04 4.92
N SER A 483 -18.13 -22.10 6.12
CA SER A 483 -17.76 -21.25 7.24
C SER A 483 -16.26 -21.44 7.50
N SER A 484 -15.49 -20.37 7.43
CA SER A 484 -14.13 -20.36 7.94
C SER A 484 -14.16 -20.53 9.46
N GLU A 485 -13.86 -21.70 9.98
CA GLU A 485 -13.31 -21.83 11.32
C GLU A 485 -11.84 -21.41 11.37
#